data_6d4244afa08913a5e6a3979e3e833168
#
_entry.id   6d4244afa08913a5e6a3979e3e833168
#
_cell.length_a   1.000
_cell.length_b   1.000
_cell.length_c   1.000
_cell.angle_alpha   90.00
_cell.angle_beta   90.00
_cell.angle_gamma   90.00
#
_symmetry.space_group_name_H-M   'P 1'
#
loop_
_entity.id
_entity.type
_entity.pdbx_description
1 polymer ?
#
loop_
_entity_poly.entity_id
_entity_poly.type
_entity_poly.pdbx_seq_one_letter_code
_entity_poly.pdbx_strand_id
1 'polypeptide(L)'
;MKRTLFALLMVLSPAVMAHPHSFIDMKTELVAQDDTFTGLKMTWTMDEITSADLLYDAGEAKPGSVVWKKLAAGVMANVLGQHYFSEIWHNQQRVKFLNLPTEYNLSRNGHKAVLEFILPLAEPPKLTGQRFEILTFDPTYFVDMFYDNPGALTLPPALQARCKFTLNTPKPNDSLKQYALSLDNADAPAEEMDLGRQFAQTVILTCQ
;
A
#
# COMPACT_ATOMS: atom_id res chain seq x y z
N MET A 1 19.79 -27.87 49.02
CA MET A 1 19.66 -26.49 48.58
C MET A 1 20.09 -26.28 47.11
N LYS A 2 19.50 -27.01 46.12
CA LYS A 2 19.86 -26.89 44.68
C LYS A 2 18.64 -26.98 43.74
N ARG A 3 17.40 -26.76 44.23
CA ARG A 3 16.18 -26.91 43.42
C ARG A 3 15.34 -25.64 43.24
N THR A 4 15.77 -24.49 43.74
CA THR A 4 15.00 -23.23 43.72
C THR A 4 15.50 -22.17 42.73
N LEU A 5 16.53 -22.46 41.92
CA LEU A 5 17.11 -21.49 40.99
C LEU A 5 16.61 -21.63 39.54
N PHE A 6 15.75 -22.60 39.25
CA PHE A 6 15.28 -22.87 37.87
C PHE A 6 13.89 -22.24 37.53
N ALA A 7 13.22 -21.68 38.54
CA ALA A 7 11.83 -21.15 38.35
C ALA A 7 11.79 -19.66 38.05
N LEU A 8 12.91 -18.92 37.96
CA LEU A 8 12.90 -17.46 37.81
C LEU A 8 13.26 -16.98 36.40
N LEU A 9 13.45 -17.88 35.43
CA LEU A 9 13.84 -17.52 34.04
C LEU A 9 12.71 -17.57 33.04
N MET A 10 11.45 -17.78 33.47
CA MET A 10 10.28 -17.92 32.58
C MET A 10 9.37 -16.69 32.47
N VAL A 11 9.78 -15.51 32.91
CA VAL A 11 8.86 -14.34 32.96
C VAL A 11 9.35 -13.14 32.16
N LEU A 12 10.26 -13.33 31.22
CA LEU A 12 10.67 -12.29 30.27
C LEU A 12 10.39 -12.76 28.84
N SER A 13 9.11 -13.09 28.56
CA SER A 13 8.68 -13.05 27.15
C SER A 13 8.58 -11.59 26.78
N PRO A 14 9.40 -11.06 25.82
CA PRO A 14 9.14 -9.75 25.28
C PRO A 14 7.74 -9.79 24.64
N ALA A 15 6.88 -8.84 25.00
CA ALA A 15 5.64 -8.63 24.26
C ALA A 15 6.05 -8.35 22.80
N VAL A 16 5.78 -9.29 21.91
CA VAL A 16 5.98 -9.09 20.47
C VAL A 16 4.88 -8.13 20.05
N MET A 17 5.26 -6.88 19.81
CA MET A 17 4.34 -5.85 19.31
C MET A 17 3.96 -6.18 17.87
N ALA A 18 2.69 -6.13 17.56
CA ALA A 18 2.14 -6.92 16.47
C ALA A 18 1.58 -6.17 15.25
N HIS A 19 1.19 -4.90 15.31
CA HIS A 19 0.71 -4.17 14.12
C HIS A 19 1.45 -2.84 13.94
N PRO A 20 1.88 -2.50 12.70
CA PRO A 20 1.81 -3.28 11.46
C PRO A 20 2.90 -4.36 11.39
N HIS A 21 2.62 -5.45 10.64
CA HIS A 21 3.56 -6.57 10.42
C HIS A 21 4.34 -6.47 9.12
N SER A 22 3.90 -5.61 8.23
CA SER A 22 4.45 -5.42 6.89
C SER A 22 4.44 -3.94 6.53
N PHE A 23 5.43 -3.53 5.76
CA PHE A 23 5.60 -2.15 5.34
C PHE A 23 5.75 -2.09 3.82
N ILE A 24 4.98 -1.19 3.19
CA ILE A 24 5.06 -0.93 1.76
C ILE A 24 5.35 0.55 1.53
N ASP A 25 6.55 0.84 1.00
CA ASP A 25 6.89 2.16 0.47
C ASP A 25 6.30 2.31 -0.92
N MET A 26 5.45 3.32 -1.10
CA MET A 26 4.68 3.55 -2.31
C MET A 26 5.24 4.69 -3.15
N LYS A 27 5.14 4.53 -4.48
CA LYS A 27 5.22 5.64 -5.43
C LYS A 27 4.01 5.58 -6.34
N THR A 28 3.48 6.76 -6.69
CA THR A 28 2.31 6.88 -7.56
C THR A 28 2.57 7.92 -8.64
N GLU A 29 2.31 7.53 -9.88
CA GLU A 29 2.31 8.42 -11.03
C GLU A 29 0.90 8.52 -11.60
N LEU A 30 0.45 9.75 -11.90
CA LEU A 30 -0.82 9.97 -12.59
C LEU A 30 -0.75 9.45 -14.02
N VAL A 31 -1.70 8.59 -14.40
CA VAL A 31 -1.87 8.19 -15.80
C VAL A 31 -3.05 8.97 -16.39
N ALA A 32 -2.77 9.71 -17.45
CA ALA A 32 -3.76 10.55 -18.12
C ALA A 32 -3.61 10.48 -19.63
N GLN A 33 -4.73 10.61 -20.32
CA GLN A 33 -4.77 10.80 -21.76
C GLN A 33 -5.42 12.16 -22.03
N ASP A 34 -4.65 13.08 -22.61
CA ASP A 34 -5.04 14.48 -22.78
C ASP A 34 -5.47 15.13 -21.46
N ASP A 35 -6.74 15.43 -21.29
CA ASP A 35 -7.35 15.99 -20.08
C ASP A 35 -8.13 14.96 -19.26
N THR A 36 -7.94 13.68 -19.51
CA THR A 36 -8.74 12.61 -18.91
C THR A 36 -7.88 11.79 -17.95
N PHE A 37 -8.29 11.66 -16.69
CA PHE A 37 -7.66 10.83 -15.68
C PHE A 37 -8.01 9.36 -15.93
N THR A 38 -7.07 8.57 -16.45
CA THR A 38 -7.32 7.18 -16.85
C THR A 38 -6.89 6.16 -15.81
N GLY A 39 -5.98 6.52 -14.91
CA GLY A 39 -5.51 5.59 -13.88
C GLY A 39 -4.33 6.10 -13.07
N LEU A 40 -3.82 5.23 -12.23
CA LEU A 40 -2.62 5.43 -11.43
C LEU A 40 -1.61 4.33 -11.74
N LYS A 41 -0.37 4.70 -12.03
CA LYS A 41 0.74 3.75 -12.03
C LYS A 41 1.30 3.70 -10.61
N MET A 42 1.21 2.54 -10.01
CA MET A 42 1.62 2.26 -8.64
C MET A 42 2.94 1.49 -8.66
N THR A 43 3.87 1.87 -7.79
CA THR A 43 5.08 1.11 -7.49
C THR A 43 5.12 0.88 -5.98
N TRP A 44 5.06 -0.37 -5.57
CA TRP A 44 5.06 -0.79 -4.17
C TRP A 44 6.32 -1.57 -3.86
N THR A 45 7.16 -1.00 -3.01
CA THR A 45 8.38 -1.65 -2.52
C THR A 45 8.08 -2.24 -1.15
N MET A 46 8.04 -3.57 -1.08
CA MET A 46 7.81 -4.33 0.15
C MET A 46 9.07 -4.31 1.02
N ASP A 47 8.91 -4.32 2.34
CA ASP A 47 10.03 -4.50 3.26
C ASP A 47 10.74 -5.87 3.08
N GLU A 48 11.89 -6.05 3.72
CA GLU A 48 12.70 -7.26 3.54
C GLU A 48 12.03 -8.51 4.09
N ILE A 49 11.27 -8.39 5.18
CA ILE A 49 10.57 -9.52 5.81
C ILE A 49 9.43 -9.98 4.91
N THR A 50 8.59 -9.05 4.47
CA THR A 50 7.49 -9.32 3.53
C THR A 50 7.98 -9.86 2.19
N SER A 51 9.16 -9.43 1.76
CA SER A 51 9.77 -9.87 0.50
C SER A 51 10.41 -11.27 0.58
N ALA A 52 10.74 -11.75 1.77
CA ALA A 52 11.60 -12.92 1.94
C ALA A 52 11.05 -14.18 1.22
N ASP A 53 9.78 -14.50 1.42
CA ASP A 53 9.16 -15.68 0.80
C ASP A 53 9.07 -15.55 -0.73
N LEU A 54 8.68 -14.38 -1.23
CA LEU A 54 8.61 -14.10 -2.66
C LEU A 54 9.98 -14.23 -3.34
N LEU A 55 11.02 -13.71 -2.68
CA LEU A 55 12.39 -13.77 -3.21
C LEU A 55 13.00 -15.17 -3.07
N TYR A 56 12.62 -15.92 -2.04
CA TYR A 56 12.98 -17.33 -1.90
C TYR A 56 12.37 -18.17 -3.02
N ASP A 57 11.08 -18.00 -3.30
CA ASP A 57 10.38 -18.70 -4.38
C ASP A 57 10.90 -18.30 -5.77
N ALA A 58 11.31 -17.06 -5.94
CA ALA A 58 11.93 -16.60 -7.19
C ALA A 58 13.32 -17.22 -7.39
N GLY A 59 14.08 -17.47 -6.30
CA GLY A 59 15.44 -18.03 -6.33
C GLY A 59 16.34 -17.27 -7.31
N GLU A 60 17.03 -18.01 -8.17
CA GLU A 60 17.91 -17.51 -9.23
C GLU A 60 17.19 -17.30 -10.58
N ALA A 61 15.86 -17.30 -10.59
CA ALA A 61 15.10 -17.12 -11.82
C ALA A 61 15.37 -15.75 -12.45
N LYS A 62 15.61 -15.73 -13.75
CA LYS A 62 15.85 -14.48 -14.49
C LYS A 62 14.62 -13.56 -14.43
N PRO A 63 14.82 -12.23 -14.31
CA PRO A 63 13.74 -11.26 -14.38
C PRO A 63 12.83 -11.48 -15.60
N GLY A 64 11.52 -11.37 -15.40
CA GLY A 64 10.53 -11.57 -16.48
C GLY A 64 10.28 -13.03 -16.90
N SER A 65 10.95 -14.00 -16.27
CA SER A 65 10.71 -15.44 -16.52
C SER A 65 9.31 -15.87 -16.09
N VAL A 66 8.94 -17.12 -16.46
CA VAL A 66 7.65 -17.72 -16.06
C VAL A 66 7.50 -17.75 -14.53
N VAL A 67 8.59 -17.96 -13.77
CA VAL A 67 8.57 -17.94 -12.30
C VAL A 67 8.10 -16.57 -11.80
N TRP A 68 8.76 -15.50 -12.24
CA TRP A 68 8.39 -14.13 -11.85
C TRP A 68 6.98 -13.76 -12.28
N LYS A 69 6.55 -14.16 -13.46
CA LYS A 69 5.16 -13.92 -13.93
C LYS A 69 4.13 -14.63 -13.06
N LYS A 70 4.42 -15.86 -12.63
CA LYS A 70 3.52 -16.62 -11.74
C LYS A 70 3.45 -15.97 -10.35
N LEU A 71 4.57 -15.56 -9.78
CA LEU A 71 4.61 -14.84 -8.50
C LEU A 71 3.87 -13.51 -8.61
N ALA A 72 4.11 -12.73 -9.66
CA ALA A 72 3.40 -11.48 -9.93
C ALA A 72 1.88 -11.68 -9.99
N ALA A 73 1.41 -12.74 -10.67
CA ALA A 73 -0.01 -13.07 -10.75
C ALA A 73 -0.59 -13.42 -9.39
N GLY A 74 0.14 -14.16 -8.55
CA GLY A 74 -0.28 -14.50 -7.17
C GLY A 74 -0.43 -13.25 -6.30
N VAL A 75 0.59 -12.37 -6.29
CA VAL A 75 0.54 -11.10 -5.54
C VAL A 75 -0.60 -10.23 -6.06
N MET A 76 -0.74 -10.09 -7.39
CA MET A 76 -1.78 -9.27 -7.99
C MET A 76 -3.18 -9.79 -7.69
N ALA A 77 -3.39 -11.11 -7.59
CA ALA A 77 -4.67 -11.68 -7.18
C ALA A 77 -5.09 -11.23 -5.77
N ASN A 78 -4.15 -11.16 -4.82
CA ASN A 78 -4.40 -10.62 -3.48
C ASN A 78 -4.75 -9.12 -3.54
N VAL A 79 -4.00 -8.34 -4.31
CA VAL A 79 -4.26 -6.90 -4.50
C VAL A 79 -5.66 -6.65 -5.07
N LEU A 80 -6.08 -7.45 -6.06
CA LEU A 80 -7.42 -7.38 -6.64
C LEU A 80 -8.51 -7.78 -5.65
N GLY A 81 -8.27 -8.82 -4.84
CA GLY A 81 -9.19 -9.25 -3.78
C GLY A 81 -9.49 -8.16 -2.75
N GLN A 82 -8.56 -7.21 -2.59
CA GLN A 82 -8.68 -6.04 -1.71
C GLN A 82 -8.98 -4.74 -2.48
N HIS A 83 -9.57 -4.80 -3.67
CA HIS A 83 -9.90 -3.63 -4.50
C HIS A 83 -8.70 -2.69 -4.68
N TYR A 84 -7.52 -3.24 -4.97
CA TYR A 84 -6.24 -2.54 -5.08
C TYR A 84 -5.78 -1.84 -3.79
N PHE A 85 -6.35 -2.17 -2.64
CA PHE A 85 -6.14 -1.42 -1.39
C PHE A 85 -6.34 0.09 -1.54
N SER A 86 -7.09 0.52 -2.54
CA SER A 86 -7.13 1.92 -2.94
C SER A 86 -8.57 2.43 -3.08
N GLU A 87 -8.73 3.71 -2.78
CA GLU A 87 -9.94 4.47 -2.99
C GLU A 87 -9.61 5.79 -3.67
N ILE A 88 -10.40 6.16 -4.65
CA ILE A 88 -10.39 7.50 -5.23
C ILE A 88 -11.76 8.10 -5.04
N TRP A 89 -11.80 9.31 -4.49
CA TRP A 89 -13.02 10.07 -4.27
C TRP A 89 -13.02 11.30 -5.15
N HIS A 90 -14.13 11.53 -5.83
CA HIS A 90 -14.41 12.69 -6.66
C HIS A 90 -15.82 13.19 -6.36
N ASN A 91 -15.96 14.46 -5.93
CA ASN A 91 -17.26 15.04 -5.57
C ASN A 91 -18.06 14.17 -4.57
N GLN A 92 -17.39 13.63 -3.54
CA GLN A 92 -17.95 12.76 -2.51
C GLN A 92 -18.46 11.40 -3.03
N GLN A 93 -18.12 11.02 -4.25
CA GLN A 93 -18.44 9.73 -4.84
C GLN A 93 -17.17 8.92 -5.06
N ARG A 94 -17.24 7.62 -4.81
CA ARG A 94 -16.12 6.71 -5.12
C ARG A 94 -16.01 6.54 -6.63
N VAL A 95 -14.81 6.74 -7.14
CA VAL A 95 -14.46 6.42 -8.52
C VAL A 95 -14.26 4.92 -8.64
N LYS A 96 -14.87 4.29 -9.63
CA LYS A 96 -14.78 2.85 -9.87
C LYS A 96 -13.53 2.50 -10.66
N PHE A 97 -12.93 1.36 -10.32
CA PHE A 97 -11.81 0.76 -11.03
C PHE A 97 -12.26 -0.35 -11.95
N LEU A 98 -11.49 -0.63 -12.99
CA LEU A 98 -11.64 -1.88 -13.74
C LEU A 98 -11.14 -3.07 -12.88
N ASN A 99 -11.75 -4.23 -13.08
CA ASN A 99 -11.44 -5.44 -12.29
C ASN A 99 -10.05 -6.01 -12.53
N LEU A 100 -9.38 -5.60 -13.61
CA LEU A 100 -8.04 -6.09 -13.94
C LEU A 100 -7.11 -4.91 -14.22
N PRO A 101 -5.85 -4.96 -13.75
CA PRO A 101 -4.85 -3.96 -14.09
C PRO A 101 -4.52 -4.04 -15.59
N THR A 102 -4.18 -2.91 -16.19
CA THR A 102 -3.75 -2.89 -17.59
C THR A 102 -2.40 -3.58 -17.74
N GLU A 103 -1.51 -3.36 -16.79
CA GLU A 103 -0.16 -3.92 -16.74
C GLU A 103 0.22 -4.20 -15.29
N TYR A 104 1.00 -5.24 -15.06
CA TYR A 104 1.64 -5.49 -13.77
C TYR A 104 2.92 -6.29 -13.92
N ASN A 105 3.84 -6.07 -13.00
CA ASN A 105 5.13 -6.73 -12.96
C ASN A 105 5.61 -6.88 -11.50
N LEU A 106 6.29 -7.99 -11.19
CA LEU A 106 7.00 -8.18 -9.94
C LEU A 106 8.48 -8.33 -10.24
N SER A 107 9.30 -7.62 -9.50
CA SER A 107 10.75 -7.59 -9.67
C SER A 107 11.47 -7.61 -8.32
N ARG A 108 12.81 -7.75 -8.37
CA ARG A 108 13.69 -7.69 -7.21
C ARG A 108 14.52 -6.40 -7.25
N ASN A 109 14.59 -5.73 -6.11
CA ASN A 109 15.54 -4.64 -5.86
C ASN A 109 16.32 -4.94 -4.57
N GLY A 110 17.51 -5.52 -4.69
CA GLY A 110 18.28 -6.03 -3.55
C GLY A 110 17.52 -7.15 -2.81
N HIS A 111 17.21 -6.92 -1.55
CA HIS A 111 16.44 -7.83 -0.69
C HIS A 111 14.95 -7.49 -0.62
N LYS A 112 14.48 -6.64 -1.52
CA LYS A 112 13.08 -6.19 -1.55
C LYS A 112 12.40 -6.61 -2.83
N ALA A 113 11.14 -7.05 -2.72
CA ALA A 113 10.25 -7.27 -3.85
C ALA A 113 9.57 -5.95 -4.21
N VAL A 114 9.44 -5.68 -5.50
CA VAL A 114 8.79 -4.48 -6.04
C VAL A 114 7.67 -4.90 -6.98
N LEU A 115 6.44 -4.54 -6.63
CA LEU A 115 5.27 -4.69 -7.47
C LEU A 115 5.00 -3.37 -8.19
N GLU A 116 4.92 -3.42 -9.50
CA GLU A 116 4.47 -2.31 -10.35
C GLU A 116 3.19 -2.70 -11.04
N PHE A 117 2.20 -1.82 -11.07
CA PHE A 117 0.95 -2.06 -11.80
C PHE A 117 0.27 -0.75 -12.17
N ILE A 118 -0.61 -0.80 -13.18
CA ILE A 118 -1.50 0.30 -13.53
C ILE A 118 -2.90 -0.03 -13.03
N LEU A 119 -3.42 0.80 -12.12
CA LEU A 119 -4.78 0.78 -11.62
C LEU A 119 -5.64 1.61 -12.58
N PRO A 120 -6.50 0.99 -13.40
CA PRO A 120 -7.29 1.71 -14.40
C PRO A 120 -8.64 2.13 -13.86
N LEU A 121 -9.11 3.32 -14.24
CA LEU A 121 -10.44 3.81 -13.90
C LEU A 121 -11.49 3.24 -14.87
N ALA A 122 -12.66 2.85 -14.34
CA ALA A 122 -13.75 2.32 -15.16
C ALA A 122 -14.45 3.42 -15.96
N GLU A 123 -14.61 4.60 -15.37
CA GLU A 123 -15.24 5.79 -15.95
C GLU A 123 -14.29 6.97 -15.78
N PRO A 124 -13.31 7.16 -16.70
CA PRO A 124 -12.27 8.16 -16.55
C PRO A 124 -12.82 9.60 -16.57
N PRO A 125 -12.70 10.37 -15.48
CA PRO A 125 -13.18 11.76 -15.41
C PRO A 125 -12.22 12.74 -16.08
N LYS A 126 -12.69 13.96 -16.37
CA LYS A 126 -11.83 15.08 -16.76
C LYS A 126 -11.00 15.55 -15.57
N LEU A 127 -9.83 16.14 -15.85
CA LEU A 127 -8.93 16.70 -14.84
C LEU A 127 -9.15 18.19 -14.60
N THR A 128 -9.38 18.97 -15.66
CA THR A 128 -9.48 20.43 -15.58
C THR A 128 -10.57 20.87 -14.60
N GLY A 129 -10.20 21.72 -13.65
CA GLY A 129 -11.08 22.25 -12.62
C GLY A 129 -11.48 21.25 -11.53
N GLN A 130 -10.88 20.07 -11.49
CA GLN A 130 -11.30 18.99 -10.60
C GLN A 130 -10.32 18.76 -9.45
N ARG A 131 -10.87 18.15 -8.39
CA ARG A 131 -10.16 17.72 -7.19
C ARG A 131 -10.51 16.26 -6.90
N PHE A 132 -9.49 15.47 -6.68
CA PHE A 132 -9.60 14.05 -6.31
C PHE A 132 -8.88 13.81 -4.99
N GLU A 133 -9.45 12.94 -4.16
CA GLU A 133 -8.78 12.40 -2.97
C GLU A 133 -8.46 10.93 -3.22
N ILE A 134 -7.21 10.54 -2.98
CA ILE A 134 -6.69 9.20 -3.23
C ILE A 134 -6.15 8.68 -1.91
N LEU A 135 -6.61 7.51 -1.49
CA LEU A 135 -6.12 6.79 -0.32
C LEU A 135 -5.70 5.38 -0.75
N THR A 136 -4.61 4.91 -0.19
CA THR A 136 -4.16 3.52 -0.36
C THR A 136 -3.79 2.99 1.02
N PHE A 137 -4.47 1.94 1.47
CA PHE A 137 -4.31 1.40 2.82
C PHE A 137 -4.88 -0.03 2.91
N ASP A 138 -4.33 -0.81 3.83
CA ASP A 138 -4.95 -2.05 4.28
C ASP A 138 -5.99 -1.73 5.37
N PRO A 139 -7.29 -2.08 5.19
CA PRO A 139 -8.33 -1.79 6.17
C PRO A 139 -8.02 -2.30 7.58
N THR A 140 -7.29 -3.40 7.70
CA THR A 140 -6.92 -4.01 8.99
C THR A 140 -5.68 -3.38 9.63
N TYR A 141 -4.93 -2.57 8.89
CA TYR A 141 -3.61 -2.03 9.28
C TYR A 141 -2.57 -3.14 9.55
N PHE A 142 -2.77 -4.32 9.00
CA PHE A 142 -1.74 -5.37 9.00
C PHE A 142 -0.53 -4.94 8.17
N VAL A 143 -0.79 -4.23 7.09
CA VAL A 143 0.21 -3.61 6.21
C VAL A 143 0.16 -2.09 6.37
N ASP A 144 1.27 -1.48 6.77
CA ASP A 144 1.44 -0.03 6.69
C ASP A 144 1.89 0.37 5.28
N MET A 145 1.02 1.10 4.59
CA MET A 145 1.24 1.55 3.21
C MET A 145 1.46 3.06 3.22
N PHE A 146 2.66 3.50 2.87
CA PHE A 146 3.03 4.90 3.03
C PHE A 146 3.84 5.47 1.84
N TYR A 147 3.78 6.77 1.69
CA TYR A 147 4.66 7.57 0.86
C TYR A 147 5.73 8.20 1.76
N ASP A 148 7.00 7.92 1.52
CA ASP A 148 8.11 8.44 2.31
C ASP A 148 8.16 9.98 2.30
N ASN A 149 7.87 10.56 1.13
CA ASN A 149 7.84 12.02 0.96
C ASN A 149 6.97 12.41 -0.26
N PRO A 150 6.62 13.70 -0.42
CA PRO A 150 5.82 14.17 -1.56
C PRO A 150 6.43 13.89 -2.95
N GLY A 151 7.75 13.71 -3.04
CA GLY A 151 8.44 13.36 -4.29
C GLY A 151 8.12 11.96 -4.82
N ALA A 152 7.48 11.11 -4.00
CA ALA A 152 6.94 9.81 -4.41
C ALA A 152 5.68 9.94 -5.29
N LEU A 153 5.13 11.15 -5.42
CA LEU A 153 3.94 11.46 -6.20
C LEU A 153 4.35 12.25 -7.45
N THR A 154 4.11 11.68 -8.63
CA THR A 154 4.58 12.27 -9.89
C THR A 154 3.45 12.53 -10.89
N LEU A 155 3.60 13.60 -11.64
CA LEU A 155 2.69 14.00 -12.72
C LEU A 155 3.40 13.89 -14.07
N PRO A 156 2.69 13.49 -15.13
CA PRO A 156 3.19 13.62 -16.48
C PRO A 156 3.65 15.06 -16.76
N PRO A 157 4.74 15.28 -17.51
CA PRO A 157 5.26 16.63 -17.77
C PRO A 157 4.21 17.60 -18.30
N ALA A 158 3.31 17.16 -19.17
CA ALA A 158 2.24 17.98 -19.74
C ALA A 158 1.21 18.49 -18.71
N LEU A 159 1.14 17.88 -17.51
CA LEU A 159 0.19 18.24 -16.48
C LEU A 159 0.82 19.03 -15.32
N GLN A 160 2.15 19.09 -15.21
CA GLN A 160 2.85 19.72 -14.09
C GLN A 160 2.55 21.23 -13.95
N ALA A 161 2.24 21.91 -15.05
CA ALA A 161 1.93 23.35 -15.03
C ALA A 161 0.53 23.65 -14.47
N ARG A 162 -0.40 22.69 -14.53
CA ARG A 162 -1.81 22.91 -14.16
C ARG A 162 -2.35 21.97 -13.07
N CYS A 163 -1.63 20.89 -12.78
CA CYS A 163 -2.00 19.96 -11.74
C CYS A 163 -0.93 19.90 -10.64
N LYS A 164 -1.37 19.55 -9.43
CA LYS A 164 -0.46 19.30 -8.30
C LYS A 164 -0.98 18.17 -7.44
N PHE A 165 -0.06 17.42 -6.84
CA PHE A 165 -0.33 16.55 -5.72
C PHE A 165 -0.04 17.27 -4.38
N THR A 166 -0.85 17.00 -3.38
CA THR A 166 -0.59 17.37 -1.99
C THR A 166 -0.72 16.10 -1.15
N LEU A 167 0.28 15.80 -0.32
CA LEU A 167 0.29 14.66 0.58
C LEU A 167 -0.05 15.13 1.99
N ASN A 168 -1.11 14.56 2.57
CA ASN A 168 -1.52 14.79 3.94
C ASN A 168 -1.29 13.51 4.75
N THR A 169 -0.43 13.60 5.76
CA THR A 169 -0.16 12.48 6.68
C THR A 169 -0.98 12.68 7.96
N PRO A 170 -1.82 11.72 8.35
CA PRO A 170 -2.61 11.80 9.57
C PRO A 170 -1.71 11.77 10.80
N LYS A 171 -2.26 12.24 11.92
CA LYS A 171 -1.62 12.17 13.23
C LYS A 171 -2.55 11.44 14.20
N PRO A 172 -2.59 10.10 14.16
CA PRO A 172 -3.41 9.31 15.07
C PRO A 172 -3.07 9.65 16.53
N ASN A 173 -4.09 9.67 17.39
CA ASN A 173 -3.88 9.88 18.82
C ASN A 173 -3.19 8.67 19.47
N ASP A 174 -2.67 8.87 20.67
CA ASP A 174 -1.88 7.83 21.34
C ASP A 174 -2.72 6.60 21.71
N SER A 175 -4.01 6.77 22.01
CA SER A 175 -4.90 5.65 22.30
C SER A 175 -5.09 4.75 21.08
N LEU A 176 -5.23 5.34 19.89
CA LEU A 176 -5.35 4.59 18.65
C LEU A 176 -4.05 3.86 18.30
N LYS A 177 -2.90 4.51 18.50
CA LYS A 177 -1.59 3.87 18.33
C LYS A 177 -1.40 2.70 19.29
N GLN A 178 -1.75 2.88 20.59
CA GLN A 178 -1.66 1.82 21.58
C GLN A 178 -2.59 0.66 21.25
N TYR A 179 -3.80 0.93 20.74
CA TYR A 179 -4.71 -0.11 20.30
C TYR A 179 -4.11 -0.90 19.13
N ALA A 180 -3.62 -0.22 18.08
CA ALA A 180 -2.96 -0.89 16.95
C ALA A 180 -1.78 -1.77 17.41
N LEU A 181 -0.95 -1.27 18.33
CA LEU A 181 0.18 -2.01 18.91
C LEU A 181 -0.25 -3.17 19.82
N SER A 182 -1.49 -3.22 20.28
CA SER A 182 -2.00 -4.30 21.15
C SER A 182 -2.58 -5.49 20.38
N LEU A 183 -2.85 -5.32 19.09
CA LEU A 183 -3.34 -6.40 18.23
C LEU A 183 -2.22 -7.40 17.97
N ASP A 184 -2.53 -8.69 17.91
CA ASP A 184 -1.59 -9.72 17.47
C ASP A 184 -1.96 -10.28 16.09
N ASN A 185 -1.20 -11.24 15.57
CA ASN A 185 -1.42 -11.82 14.25
C ASN A 185 -2.80 -12.51 14.09
N ALA A 186 -3.44 -12.88 15.19
CA ALA A 186 -4.73 -13.56 15.22
C ALA A 186 -5.90 -12.58 15.38
N ASP A 187 -5.61 -11.34 15.82
CA ASP A 187 -6.62 -10.34 16.13
C ASP A 187 -6.87 -9.43 14.93
N ALA A 188 -7.97 -9.66 14.22
CA ALA A 188 -8.46 -8.66 13.29
C ALA A 188 -9.17 -7.53 14.07
N PRO A 189 -8.87 -6.24 13.80
CA PRO A 189 -9.66 -5.15 14.36
C PRO A 189 -11.11 -5.29 13.92
N ALA A 190 -12.03 -4.76 14.75
CA ALA A 190 -13.43 -4.71 14.36
C ALA A 190 -13.58 -4.01 13.01
N GLU A 191 -14.34 -4.62 12.09
CA GLU A 191 -14.47 -4.14 10.70
C GLU A 191 -14.97 -2.69 10.64
N GLU A 192 -15.86 -2.32 11.57
CA GLU A 192 -16.42 -0.98 11.69
C GLU A 192 -15.40 0.09 12.08
N MET A 193 -14.25 -0.31 12.63
CA MET A 193 -13.19 0.64 13.01
C MET A 193 -12.47 1.22 11.81
N ASP A 194 -12.43 0.49 10.68
CA ASP A 194 -11.65 0.88 9.50
C ASP A 194 -10.26 1.40 9.91
N LEU A 195 -9.56 0.56 10.69
CA LEU A 195 -8.35 0.94 11.42
C LEU A 195 -7.29 1.53 10.47
N GLY A 196 -7.04 0.85 9.37
CA GLY A 196 -6.05 1.29 8.40
C GLY A 196 -6.33 2.67 7.82
N ARG A 197 -7.59 3.02 7.58
CA ARG A 197 -7.96 4.36 7.11
C ARG A 197 -7.53 5.47 8.06
N GLN A 198 -7.54 5.21 9.37
CA GLN A 198 -7.17 6.20 10.39
C GLN A 198 -5.65 6.49 10.40
N PHE A 199 -4.84 5.59 9.82
CA PHE A 199 -3.41 5.76 9.61
C PHE A 199 -3.06 6.15 8.17
N ALA A 200 -4.00 6.03 7.22
CA ALA A 200 -3.77 6.24 5.80
C ALA A 200 -3.41 7.68 5.46
N GLN A 201 -2.37 7.85 4.66
CA GLN A 201 -2.07 9.14 4.04
C GLN A 201 -3.09 9.45 2.96
N THR A 202 -3.51 10.71 2.86
CA THR A 202 -4.42 11.18 1.83
C THR A 202 -3.65 11.99 0.80
N VAL A 203 -3.68 11.55 -0.44
CA VAL A 203 -3.14 12.26 -1.59
C VAL A 203 -4.27 13.06 -2.25
N ILE A 204 -4.06 14.36 -2.40
CA ILE A 204 -5.01 15.26 -3.08
C ILE A 204 -4.42 15.67 -4.42
N LEU A 205 -5.10 15.30 -5.50
CA LEU A 205 -4.84 15.78 -6.84
C LEU A 205 -5.77 16.96 -7.13
N THR A 206 -5.20 18.09 -7.51
CA THR A 206 -5.97 19.28 -7.95
C THR A 206 -5.44 19.75 -9.30
N CYS A 207 -6.32 19.95 -10.26
CA CYS A 207 -6.01 20.48 -11.58
C CYS A 207 -6.79 21.80 -11.85
N GLN A 208 -6.14 22.75 -12.50
CA GLN A 208 -6.73 24.01 -12.96
C GLN A 208 -7.08 23.93 -14.44
#